data_aad849ddf6f1771575c5556aa2d0f51e
#
_entry.id   aad849ddf6f1771575c5556aa2d0f51e
#
_cell.length_a   1.000
_cell.length_b   1.000
_cell.length_c   1.000
_cell.angle_alpha   90.00
_cell.angle_beta   90.00
_cell.angle_gamma   90.00
#
_symmetry.space_group_name_H-M   'P 1'
#
loop_
_entity.id
_entity.type
_entity.pdbx_description
1 polymer ?
#
loop_
_entity_poly.entity_id
_entity_poly.type
_entity_poly.pdbx_seq_one_letter_code
_entity_poly.pdbx_strand_id
1 'polypeptide(L)'
;MLELARWAPNHHLTAPWRFRILGPASLERLKEAAGPESAAKLDRAPTLIVASCVLSGDAEQDEEDLHATAVACYIVLLGAHAHGLAGYWRTPGVLREQAGRDAVALPDSEHFVGLLHLGYPVQQQRVPERPAAAETAIYLD
;
A
#
# COMPACT_ATOMS: atom_id res chain seq x y z
N MET A 1 -0.37 6.34 12.41
CA MET A 1 0.14 5.32 11.46
C MET A 1 1.04 5.92 10.40
N LEU A 2 0.60 6.91 9.61
CA LEU A 2 1.45 7.55 8.60
C LEU A 2 2.68 8.23 9.18
N GLU A 3 2.58 8.79 10.40
CA GLU A 3 3.73 9.35 11.11
C GLU A 3 4.81 8.30 11.43
N LEU A 4 4.43 7.04 11.63
CA LEU A 4 5.38 5.94 11.79
C LEU A 4 6.07 5.58 10.48
N ALA A 5 5.35 5.65 9.37
CA ALA A 5 5.87 5.30 8.04
C ALA A 5 7.04 6.20 7.60
N ARG A 6 7.11 7.46 8.09
CA ARG A 6 8.22 8.36 7.79
C ARG A 6 9.59 7.86 8.29
N TRP A 7 9.59 6.88 9.19
CA TRP A 7 10.81 6.26 9.72
C TRP A 7 11.24 5.01 8.94
N ALA A 8 10.61 4.72 7.79
CA ALA A 8 11.08 3.68 6.90
C ALA A 8 12.51 4.01 6.43
N PRO A 9 13.43 3.02 6.47
CA PRO A 9 14.78 3.23 5.95
C PRO A 9 14.71 3.48 4.44
N ASN A 10 15.45 4.47 3.95
CA ASN A 10 15.59 4.75 2.53
C ASN A 10 16.97 5.34 2.24
N HIS A 11 17.53 4.95 1.10
CA HIS A 11 18.83 5.44 0.66
C HIS A 11 18.72 6.92 0.29
N HIS A 12 19.77 7.68 0.54
CA HIS A 12 19.86 9.14 0.31
C HIS A 12 18.74 9.99 0.95
N LEU A 13 17.95 9.43 1.86
CA LEU A 13 16.84 10.13 2.53
C LEU A 13 15.82 10.75 1.54
N THR A 14 15.56 10.07 0.43
CA THR A 14 14.66 10.50 -0.64
C THR A 14 13.21 10.61 -0.18
N ALA A 15 12.81 9.84 0.86
CA ALA A 15 11.44 9.77 1.36
C ALA A 15 10.41 9.63 0.21
N PRO A 16 10.52 8.56 -0.61
CA PRO A 16 9.86 8.48 -1.92
C PRO A 16 8.37 8.15 -1.85
N TRP A 17 7.89 7.67 -0.71
CA TRP A 17 6.51 7.24 -0.52
C TRP A 17 5.53 8.41 -0.56
N ARG A 18 4.38 8.17 -1.19
CA ARG A 18 3.22 9.05 -1.16
C ARG A 18 2.00 8.24 -0.74
N PHE A 19 1.18 8.81 0.14
CA PHE A 19 -0.03 8.20 0.66
C PHE A 19 -1.23 9.09 0.35
N ARG A 20 -2.21 8.56 -0.38
CA ARG A 20 -3.48 9.24 -0.69
C ARG A 20 -4.60 8.54 0.05
N ILE A 21 -5.16 9.23 1.05
CA ILE A 21 -6.31 8.74 1.80
C ILE A 21 -7.55 9.08 0.98
N LEU A 22 -8.33 8.07 0.60
CA LEU A 22 -9.50 8.28 -0.23
C LEU A 22 -10.64 8.87 0.61
N GLY A 23 -11.14 10.02 0.18
CA GLY A 23 -12.42 10.57 0.64
C GLY A 23 -13.59 10.03 -0.19
N PRO A 24 -14.85 10.35 0.17
CA PRO A 24 -16.03 9.82 -0.50
C PRO A 24 -16.02 10.06 -2.03
N ALA A 25 -15.69 11.26 -2.47
CA ALA A 25 -15.71 11.60 -3.89
C ALA A 25 -14.64 10.86 -4.70
N SER A 26 -13.41 10.67 -4.15
CA SER A 26 -12.36 9.92 -4.84
C SER A 26 -12.65 8.42 -4.83
N LEU A 27 -13.28 7.91 -3.77
CA LEU A 27 -13.72 6.52 -3.72
C LEU A 27 -14.79 6.22 -4.77
N GLU A 28 -15.79 7.10 -4.93
CA GLU A 28 -16.82 6.92 -5.96
C GLU A 28 -16.21 6.94 -7.38
N ARG A 29 -15.34 7.89 -7.71
CA ARG A 29 -14.64 7.89 -9.00
C ARG A 29 -13.83 6.60 -9.22
N LEU A 30 -13.16 6.09 -8.17
CA LEU A 30 -12.40 4.84 -8.27
C LEU A 30 -13.31 3.64 -8.49
N LYS A 31 -14.49 3.61 -7.86
CA LYS A 31 -15.51 2.56 -8.09
C LYS A 31 -16.04 2.59 -9.50
N GLU A 32 -16.34 3.79 -10.04
CA GLU A 32 -16.76 3.96 -11.43
C GLU A 32 -15.68 3.40 -12.39
N ALA A 33 -14.43 3.77 -12.19
CA ALA A 33 -13.30 3.27 -12.99
C ALA A 33 -13.11 1.75 -12.87
N ALA A 34 -13.36 1.17 -11.68
CA ALA A 34 -13.18 -0.25 -11.42
C ALA A 34 -14.29 -1.13 -12.01
N GLY A 35 -15.44 -0.56 -12.31
CA GLY A 35 -16.64 -1.29 -12.74
C GLY A 35 -17.33 -2.06 -11.60
N PRO A 36 -18.57 -2.52 -11.81
CA PRO A 36 -19.45 -2.99 -10.74
C PRO A 36 -18.91 -4.20 -9.97
N GLU A 37 -18.26 -5.14 -10.65
CA GLU A 37 -17.72 -6.36 -10.01
C GLU A 37 -16.55 -6.05 -9.07
N SER A 38 -15.68 -5.10 -9.44
CA SER A 38 -14.51 -4.73 -8.65
C SER A 38 -14.81 -3.66 -7.61
N ALA A 39 -15.81 -2.82 -7.83
CA ALA A 39 -16.25 -1.77 -6.93
C ALA A 39 -16.62 -2.30 -5.54
N ALA A 40 -17.36 -3.41 -5.47
CA ALA A 40 -17.75 -4.05 -4.20
C ALA A 40 -16.55 -4.46 -3.33
N LYS A 41 -15.37 -4.67 -3.94
CA LYS A 41 -14.14 -5.01 -3.20
C LYS A 41 -13.52 -3.78 -2.52
N LEU A 42 -13.86 -2.57 -2.96
CA LEU A 42 -13.41 -1.30 -2.38
C LEU A 42 -14.21 -0.94 -1.11
N ASP A 43 -15.40 -1.50 -0.94
CA ASP A 43 -16.25 -1.29 0.26
C ASP A 43 -15.87 -2.16 1.47
N ARG A 44 -14.85 -3.02 1.33
CA ARG A 44 -14.46 -3.98 2.38
C ARG A 44 -13.82 -3.34 3.62
N ALA A 45 -13.41 -2.10 3.53
CA ALA A 45 -12.84 -1.36 4.65
C ALA A 45 -13.24 0.12 4.57
N PRO A 46 -13.48 0.76 5.71
CA PRO A 46 -13.91 2.17 5.75
C PRO A 46 -12.80 3.15 5.36
N THR A 47 -11.53 2.74 5.44
CA THR A 47 -10.40 3.59 5.09
C THR A 47 -9.55 2.90 4.03
N LEU A 48 -9.37 3.59 2.90
CA LEU A 48 -8.50 3.17 1.82
C LEU A 48 -7.38 4.19 1.63
N ILE A 49 -6.15 3.69 1.53
CA ILE A 49 -4.96 4.50 1.31
C ILE A 49 -4.24 3.97 0.07
N VAL A 50 -4.16 4.77 -0.98
CA VAL A 50 -3.31 4.47 -2.14
C VAL A 50 -1.88 4.85 -1.79
N ALA A 51 -0.97 3.88 -1.90
CA ALA A 51 0.46 4.07 -1.73
C ALA A 51 1.17 4.05 -3.07
N SER A 52 2.07 4.99 -3.28
CA SER A 52 2.90 5.11 -4.47
C SER A 52 4.32 5.55 -4.13
N CYS A 53 5.24 5.25 -5.02
CA CYS A 53 6.65 5.63 -4.98
C CYS A 53 6.91 6.70 -6.03
N VAL A 54 7.53 7.81 -5.66
CA VAL A 54 8.00 8.82 -6.63
C VAL A 54 9.15 8.23 -7.42
N LEU A 55 9.12 8.38 -8.74
CA LEU A 55 10.20 7.94 -9.63
C LEU A 55 11.18 9.08 -9.86
N SER A 56 12.48 8.79 -9.75
CA SER A 56 13.58 9.71 -10.06
C SER A 56 13.93 9.70 -11.55
N GLY A 57 13.65 8.58 -12.23
CA GLY A 57 14.08 8.28 -13.59
C GLY A 57 15.45 7.61 -13.66
N ASP A 58 16.13 7.40 -12.53
CA ASP A 58 17.30 6.55 -12.40
C ASP A 58 16.86 5.15 -11.93
N ALA A 59 17.23 4.11 -12.67
CA ALA A 59 16.69 2.78 -12.44
C ALA A 59 17.13 2.15 -11.11
N GLU A 60 18.38 2.43 -10.68
CA GLU A 60 18.91 1.91 -9.39
C GLU A 60 18.22 2.60 -8.21
N GLN A 61 18.13 3.93 -8.29
CA GLN A 61 17.43 4.71 -7.26
C GLN A 61 15.93 4.36 -7.19
N ASP A 62 15.28 4.18 -8.34
CA ASP A 62 13.85 3.83 -8.40
C ASP A 62 13.58 2.45 -7.79
N GLU A 63 14.48 1.47 -7.97
CA GLU A 63 14.40 0.15 -7.33
C GLU A 63 14.54 0.25 -5.81
N GLU A 64 15.55 0.97 -5.31
CA GLU A 64 15.77 1.21 -3.88
C GLU A 64 14.58 1.95 -3.24
N ASP A 65 14.08 2.99 -3.90
CA ASP A 65 12.94 3.78 -3.45
C ASP A 65 11.64 2.98 -3.44
N LEU A 66 11.46 2.05 -4.38
CA LEU A 66 10.34 1.12 -4.37
C LEU A 66 10.38 0.19 -3.16
N HIS A 67 11.55 -0.37 -2.83
CA HIS A 67 11.74 -1.20 -1.64
C HIS A 67 11.47 -0.40 -0.35
N ALA A 68 11.99 0.83 -0.25
CA ALA A 68 11.74 1.73 0.86
C ALA A 68 10.23 2.04 1.03
N THR A 69 9.53 2.29 -0.09
CA THR A 69 8.08 2.54 -0.09
C THR A 69 7.30 1.30 0.38
N ALA A 70 7.72 0.10 -0.01
CA ALA A 70 7.10 -1.14 0.47
C ALA A 70 7.27 -1.31 1.99
N VAL A 71 8.45 -0.99 2.53
CA VAL A 71 8.68 -0.97 3.98
C VAL A 71 7.79 0.07 4.67
N ALA A 72 7.66 1.28 4.11
CA ALA A 72 6.77 2.31 4.64
C ALA A 72 5.30 1.82 4.70
N CYS A 73 4.81 1.14 3.66
CA CYS A 73 3.49 0.50 3.65
C CYS A 73 3.34 -0.54 4.76
N TYR A 74 4.35 -1.39 4.95
CA TYR A 74 4.32 -2.39 6.01
C TYR A 74 4.29 -1.75 7.41
N ILE A 75 5.03 -0.67 7.63
CA ILE A 75 4.99 0.10 8.88
C ILE A 75 3.58 0.68 9.14
N VAL A 76 2.87 1.15 8.10
CA VAL A 76 1.47 1.59 8.24
C VAL A 76 0.61 0.44 8.75
N LEU A 77 0.77 -0.77 8.19
CA LEU A 77 -0.01 -1.95 8.60
C LEU A 77 0.33 -2.40 10.03
N LEU A 78 1.61 -2.37 10.43
CA LEU A 78 2.02 -2.65 11.80
C LEU A 78 1.44 -1.62 12.78
N GLY A 79 1.50 -0.34 12.42
CA GLY A 79 0.90 0.72 13.21
C GLY A 79 -0.61 0.55 13.34
N ALA A 80 -1.31 0.16 12.27
CA ALA A 80 -2.73 -0.16 12.31
C ALA A 80 -3.01 -1.31 13.29
N HIS A 81 -2.24 -2.39 13.20
CA HIS A 81 -2.36 -3.54 14.11
C HIS A 81 -2.14 -3.14 15.58
N ALA A 82 -1.12 -2.34 15.87
CA ALA A 82 -0.85 -1.84 17.22
C ALA A 82 -2.00 -0.99 17.80
N HIS A 83 -2.85 -0.41 16.95
CA HIS A 83 -4.06 0.32 17.33
C HIS A 83 -5.34 -0.54 17.27
N GLY A 84 -5.23 -1.87 17.17
CA GLY A 84 -6.37 -2.78 17.13
C GLY A 84 -7.14 -2.78 15.80
N LEU A 85 -6.56 -2.22 14.73
CA LEU A 85 -7.14 -2.25 13.40
C LEU A 85 -6.66 -3.48 12.62
N ALA A 86 -7.52 -3.97 11.73
CA ALA A 86 -7.12 -4.90 10.68
C ALA A 86 -6.59 -4.11 9.49
N GLY A 87 -5.53 -4.62 8.87
CA GLY A 87 -4.94 -4.06 7.66
C GLY A 87 -4.84 -5.10 6.56
N TYR A 88 -5.06 -4.70 5.31
CA TYR A 88 -4.93 -5.56 4.16
C TYR A 88 -4.32 -4.80 2.98
N TRP A 89 -3.24 -5.32 2.41
CA TRP A 89 -2.56 -4.74 1.26
C TRP A 89 -3.01 -5.44 -0.01
N ARG A 90 -3.46 -4.66 -0.99
CA ARG A 90 -3.89 -5.16 -2.31
C ARG A 90 -3.24 -4.36 -3.43
N THR A 91 -3.23 -4.97 -4.61
CA THR A 91 -2.77 -4.33 -5.85
C THR A 91 -3.85 -4.47 -6.93
N PRO A 92 -5.01 -3.78 -6.80
CA PRO A 92 -6.10 -3.90 -7.75
C PRO A 92 -5.67 -3.36 -9.13
N GLY A 93 -6.07 -4.08 -10.19
CA GLY A 93 -5.70 -3.76 -11.58
C GLY A 93 -6.12 -2.35 -12.00
N VAL A 94 -7.27 -1.87 -11.55
CA VAL A 94 -7.78 -0.53 -11.87
C VAL A 94 -6.77 0.59 -11.56
N LEU A 95 -5.94 0.48 -10.53
CA LEU A 95 -4.91 1.47 -10.19
C LEU A 95 -3.65 1.38 -11.06
N ARG A 96 -3.61 0.44 -11.98
CA ARG A 96 -2.58 0.33 -13.04
C ARG A 96 -3.06 0.92 -14.37
N GLU A 97 -4.37 1.19 -14.48
CA GLU A 97 -5.03 1.75 -15.65
C GLU A 97 -5.22 3.26 -15.47
N GLN A 98 -5.22 4.02 -16.58
CA GLN A 98 -5.29 5.48 -16.53
C GLN A 98 -6.52 5.99 -15.80
N ALA A 99 -7.70 5.43 -16.08
CA ALA A 99 -8.94 5.86 -15.43
C ALA A 99 -8.91 5.74 -13.89
N GLY A 100 -8.31 4.65 -13.38
CA GLY A 100 -8.15 4.47 -11.93
C GLY A 100 -7.09 5.38 -11.33
N ARG A 101 -6.00 5.64 -12.05
CA ARG A 101 -4.94 6.59 -11.65
C ARG A 101 -5.52 8.01 -11.55
N ASP A 102 -6.31 8.43 -12.55
CA ASP A 102 -6.96 9.75 -12.58
C ASP A 102 -7.97 9.89 -11.43
N ALA A 103 -8.72 8.83 -11.14
CA ALA A 103 -9.71 8.82 -10.06
C ALA A 103 -9.11 9.18 -8.68
N VAL A 104 -7.84 8.83 -8.47
CA VAL A 104 -7.11 9.05 -7.20
C VAL A 104 -5.98 10.08 -7.33
N ALA A 105 -5.89 10.80 -8.44
CA ALA A 105 -4.84 11.77 -8.74
C ALA A 105 -3.42 11.18 -8.60
N LEU A 106 -3.19 9.99 -9.16
CA LEU A 106 -1.90 9.32 -9.19
C LEU A 106 -1.16 9.67 -10.49
N PRO A 107 -0.12 10.54 -10.47
CA PRO A 107 0.56 11.00 -11.67
C PRO A 107 1.49 9.92 -12.26
N ASP A 108 1.87 10.08 -13.53
CA ASP A 108 2.78 9.16 -14.23
C ASP A 108 4.19 9.14 -13.64
N SER A 109 4.59 10.20 -12.93
CA SER A 109 5.86 10.28 -12.20
C SER A 109 5.90 9.43 -10.91
N GLU A 110 4.82 8.71 -10.61
CA GLU A 110 4.75 7.84 -9.45
C GLU A 110 4.38 6.40 -9.84
N HIS A 111 5.07 5.44 -9.25
CA HIS A 111 4.76 4.02 -9.38
C HIS A 111 3.73 3.60 -8.32
N PHE A 112 2.63 2.97 -8.75
CA PHE A 112 1.64 2.40 -7.84
C PHE A 112 2.21 1.20 -7.08
N VAL A 113 2.22 1.27 -5.75
CA VAL A 113 2.76 0.23 -4.87
C VAL A 113 1.65 -0.62 -4.25
N GLY A 114 0.55 0.00 -3.84
CA GLY A 114 -0.55 -0.74 -3.23
C GLY A 114 -1.71 0.10 -2.75
N LEU A 115 -2.81 -0.59 -2.49
CA LEU A 115 -4.00 -0.06 -1.84
C LEU A 115 -4.11 -0.71 -0.46
N LEU A 116 -3.94 0.08 0.60
CA LEU A 116 -4.07 -0.36 1.97
C LEU A 116 -5.53 -0.18 2.42
N HIS A 117 -6.13 -1.27 2.86
CA HIS A 117 -7.47 -1.30 3.45
C HIS A 117 -7.30 -1.34 4.96
N LEU A 118 -7.92 -0.40 5.68
CA LEU A 118 -7.82 -0.32 7.14
C LEU A 118 -9.23 -0.19 7.75
N GLY A 119 -9.47 -0.91 8.86
CA GLY A 119 -10.71 -0.86 9.59
C GLY A 119 -10.69 -1.75 10.83
N TYR A 120 -11.71 -1.67 11.66
CA TYR A 120 -11.86 -2.61 12.78
C TYR A 120 -12.21 -4.00 12.25
N PRO A 121 -11.59 -5.06 12.80
CA PRO A 121 -11.89 -6.43 12.38
C PRO A 121 -13.33 -6.78 12.80
N VAL A 122 -14.12 -7.29 11.86
CA VAL A 122 -15.51 -7.74 12.12
C VAL A 122 -15.58 -9.21 12.52
N GLN A 123 -14.47 -9.95 12.41
CA GLN A 123 -14.33 -11.34 12.80
C GLN A 123 -12.89 -11.65 13.15
N GLN A 124 -12.67 -12.72 13.91
CA GLN A 124 -11.34 -13.20 14.18
C GLN A 124 -10.68 -13.69 12.87
N GLN A 125 -9.49 -13.16 12.56
CA GLN A 125 -8.74 -13.55 11.38
C GLN A 125 -8.05 -14.90 11.63
N ARG A 126 -8.12 -15.78 10.62
CA ARG A 126 -7.31 -17.01 10.64
C ARG A 126 -5.84 -16.63 10.52
N VAL A 127 -5.03 -17.10 11.46
CA VAL A 127 -3.58 -16.96 11.36
C VAL A 127 -3.06 -17.96 10.32
N PRO A 128 -2.45 -17.51 9.22
CA PRO A 128 -1.88 -18.42 8.23
C PRO A 128 -0.59 -19.06 8.76
N GLU A 129 -0.33 -20.28 8.34
CA GLU A 129 0.96 -20.91 8.57
C GLU A 129 2.05 -20.16 7.80
N ARG A 130 3.21 -20.05 8.42
CA ARG A 130 4.41 -19.45 7.84
C ARG A 130 5.58 -20.39 8.04
N PRO A 131 6.53 -20.49 7.10
CA PRO A 131 7.75 -21.24 7.31
C PRO A 131 8.51 -20.72 8.53
N ALA A 132 9.18 -21.61 9.25
CA ALA A 132 10.02 -21.21 10.36
C ALA A 132 11.23 -20.39 9.85
N ALA A 133 11.76 -19.51 10.69
CA ALA A 133 12.92 -18.69 10.31
C ALA A 133 14.12 -19.56 9.85
N ALA A 134 14.31 -20.73 10.44
CA ALA A 134 15.36 -21.67 10.06
C ALA A 134 15.22 -22.21 8.61
N GLU A 135 14.02 -22.19 8.03
CA GLU A 135 13.79 -22.62 6.66
C GLU A 135 14.12 -21.52 5.63
N THR A 136 14.21 -20.29 6.08
CA THR A 136 14.47 -19.12 5.22
C THR A 136 15.83 -18.47 5.46
N ALA A 137 16.51 -18.84 6.56
CA ALA A 137 17.85 -18.34 6.89
C ALA A 137 18.91 -19.32 6.37
N ILE A 138 19.93 -18.80 5.68
CA ILE A 138 21.10 -19.55 5.22
C ILE A 138 22.31 -18.98 5.95
N TYR A 139 23.03 -19.86 6.66
CA TYR A 139 24.29 -19.49 7.32
C TYR A 139 25.43 -19.84 6.35
N LEU A 140 26.28 -18.86 6.06
CA LEU A 140 27.47 -19.04 5.23
C LEU A 140 28.69 -19.14 6.14
N ASP A 141 29.60 -20.08 5.82
CA ASP A 141 30.88 -20.27 6.52
C ASP A 141 31.89 -19.18 6.13
#